data_c60e9dbf9ca3a3e4296e8a9574f05951
#
_entry.id   c60e9dbf9ca3a3e4296e8a9574f05951
#
_cell.length_a   1.000
_cell.length_b   1.000
_cell.length_c   1.000
_cell.angle_alpha   90.00
_cell.angle_beta   90.00
_cell.angle_gamma   90.00
#
_symmetry.space_group_name_H-M   'P 1'
#
loop_
_entity.id
_entity.type
_entity.pdbx_description
1 polymer ?
#
loop_
_entity_poly.entity_id
_entity_poly.type
_entity_poly.pdbx_seq_one_letter_code
_entity_poly.pdbx_strand_id
1 'polypeptide(L)'
;FANAVAALGCHPADITWKAGVDILSFGATKNGALAAEAVIIFDQDLAVEFGRQRMRGGHLLSKMRYLSIQLKSYIEDGLWLTLAGRANKAAQQIASGLSTIPAVDICHPVEVNAIFVRFPEQMIEGLTEEGFLFHRWSTQAGMVRLMCSYAITDDDVEKFLKAARRHAPRSVSAM
;
A
#
# COMPACT_ATOMS: atom_id res chain seq x y z
N PHE A 1 2.22 -6.98 3.59
CA PHE A 1 3.35 -7.58 4.30
C PHE A 1 4.66 -6.86 3.96
N ALA A 2 5.04 -6.75 2.67
CA ALA A 2 6.28 -6.11 2.26
C ALA A 2 6.48 -4.70 2.83
N ASN A 3 5.44 -3.87 2.79
CA ASN A 3 5.48 -2.50 3.32
C ASN A 3 5.74 -2.46 4.83
N ALA A 4 5.17 -3.41 5.59
CA ALA A 4 5.42 -3.52 7.02
C ALA A 4 6.86 -3.94 7.31
N VAL A 5 7.38 -4.96 6.62
CA VAL A 5 8.79 -5.40 6.77
C VAL A 5 9.74 -4.25 6.44
N ALA A 6 9.49 -3.54 5.33
CA ALA A 6 10.32 -2.41 4.92
C ALA A 6 10.27 -1.23 5.91
N ALA A 7 9.10 -0.97 6.52
CA ALA A 7 8.93 0.10 7.50
C ALA A 7 9.59 -0.22 8.84
N LEU A 8 9.46 -1.47 9.30
CA LEU A 8 10.03 -1.93 10.57
C LEU A 8 11.54 -2.18 10.49
N GLY A 9 12.08 -2.36 9.28
CA GLY A 9 13.50 -2.70 9.08
C GLY A 9 13.91 -4.02 9.75
N CYS A 10 12.95 -4.94 9.96
CA CYS A 10 13.15 -6.19 10.68
C CYS A 10 13.30 -7.38 9.71
N HIS A 11 13.78 -8.51 10.25
CA HIS A 11 13.77 -9.75 9.47
C HIS A 11 12.32 -10.25 9.32
N PRO A 12 11.89 -10.72 8.12
CA PRO A 12 10.52 -11.19 7.89
C PRO A 12 10.01 -12.22 8.91
N ALA A 13 10.90 -13.09 9.41
CA ALA A 13 10.59 -14.08 10.43
C ALA A 13 10.07 -13.45 11.74
N ASP A 14 10.53 -12.24 12.08
CA ASP A 14 10.22 -11.61 13.36
C ASP A 14 8.75 -11.13 13.43
N ILE A 15 8.14 -10.87 12.29
CA ILE A 15 6.72 -10.50 12.17
C ILE A 15 5.87 -11.61 11.52
N THR A 16 6.38 -12.85 11.48
CA THR A 16 5.65 -14.02 10.99
C THR A 16 5.74 -15.18 12.01
N TRP A 17 6.37 -16.26 11.66
CA TRP A 17 6.37 -17.47 12.46
C TRP A 17 6.94 -17.28 13.88
N LYS A 18 7.94 -16.43 14.09
CA LYS A 18 8.44 -16.10 15.44
C LYS A 18 7.44 -15.29 16.27
N ALA A 19 6.51 -14.60 15.62
CA ALA A 19 5.42 -13.88 16.28
C ALA A 19 4.15 -14.73 16.42
N GLY A 20 4.19 -16.03 16.07
CA GLY A 20 3.07 -16.95 16.21
C GLY A 20 2.12 -16.99 14.99
N VAL A 21 2.58 -16.56 13.82
CA VAL A 21 1.79 -16.66 12.58
C VAL A 21 1.93 -18.07 12.02
N ASP A 22 0.81 -18.76 11.83
CA ASP A 22 0.75 -20.12 11.26
C ASP A 22 0.69 -20.12 9.74
N ILE A 23 0.00 -19.13 9.14
CA ILE A 23 -0.17 -19.00 7.69
C ILE A 23 0.00 -17.54 7.28
N LEU A 24 0.76 -17.30 6.23
CA LEU A 24 0.95 -15.99 5.60
C LEU A 24 0.47 -16.00 4.15
N SER A 25 -0.39 -15.07 3.78
CA SER A 25 -0.63 -14.70 2.39
C SER A 25 0.45 -13.73 1.92
N PHE A 26 1.35 -14.19 1.06
CA PHE A 26 2.47 -13.41 0.53
C PHE A 26 2.17 -12.99 -0.90
N GLY A 27 1.68 -11.76 -1.05
CA GLY A 27 1.28 -11.20 -2.34
C GLY A 27 2.38 -10.37 -2.99
N ALA A 28 2.63 -10.62 -4.28
CA ALA A 28 3.53 -9.82 -5.09
C ALA A 28 2.80 -8.95 -6.12
N THR A 29 1.55 -9.26 -6.46
CA THR A 29 0.76 -8.57 -7.49
C THR A 29 0.63 -7.07 -7.24
N LYS A 30 0.40 -6.65 -5.99
CA LYS A 30 0.25 -5.23 -5.66
C LYS A 30 1.58 -4.49 -5.46
N ASN A 31 2.71 -5.19 -5.54
CA ASN A 31 4.02 -4.61 -5.28
C ASN A 31 5.05 -4.96 -6.37
N GLY A 32 4.60 -5.06 -7.62
CA GLY A 32 5.48 -5.10 -8.80
C GLY A 32 5.39 -6.33 -9.68
N ALA A 33 4.73 -7.42 -9.26
CA ALA A 33 4.46 -8.56 -10.13
C ALA A 33 3.19 -8.34 -10.95
N LEU A 34 3.09 -9.00 -12.11
CA LEU A 34 1.89 -8.98 -12.94
C LEU A 34 0.73 -9.69 -12.25
N ALA A 35 0.96 -10.93 -11.83
CA ALA A 35 -0.02 -11.74 -11.09
C ALA A 35 0.71 -12.88 -10.40
N ALA A 36 1.05 -12.71 -9.12
CA ALA A 36 1.73 -13.76 -8.37
C ALA A 36 1.43 -13.61 -6.88
N GLU A 37 0.83 -14.66 -6.32
CA GLU A 37 0.47 -14.76 -4.91
C GLU A 37 0.95 -16.10 -4.37
N ALA A 38 1.45 -16.14 -3.14
CA ALA A 38 1.84 -17.36 -2.47
C ALA A 38 1.17 -17.47 -1.11
N VAL A 39 0.87 -18.68 -0.70
CA VAL A 39 0.52 -19.00 0.68
C VAL A 39 1.71 -19.71 1.30
N ILE A 40 2.22 -19.18 2.38
CA ILE A 40 3.32 -19.75 3.16
C ILE A 40 2.71 -20.32 4.43
N ILE A 41 2.89 -21.61 4.67
CA ILE A 41 2.35 -22.33 5.81
C ILE A 41 3.54 -22.73 6.69
N PHE A 42 3.59 -22.21 7.90
CA PHE A 42 4.65 -22.49 8.86
C PHE A 42 4.32 -23.71 9.72
N ASP A 43 3.02 -23.98 9.94
CA ASP A 43 2.55 -25.18 10.63
C ASP A 43 2.40 -26.35 9.65
N GLN A 44 3.17 -27.43 9.88
CA GLN A 44 3.18 -28.60 8.99
C GLN A 44 1.85 -29.35 8.98
N ASP A 45 1.12 -29.37 10.10
CA ASP A 45 -0.18 -30.07 10.18
C ASP A 45 -1.23 -29.38 9.30
N LEU A 46 -1.20 -28.06 9.23
CA LEU A 46 -2.08 -27.29 8.34
C LEU A 46 -1.71 -27.47 6.86
N ALA A 47 -0.47 -27.83 6.56
CA ALA A 47 -0.01 -28.01 5.18
C ALA A 47 -0.54 -29.30 4.52
N VAL A 48 -0.86 -30.33 5.31
CA VAL A 48 -1.19 -31.69 4.82
C VAL A 48 -2.34 -31.67 3.81
N GLU A 49 -3.44 -30.99 4.11
CA GLU A 49 -4.60 -30.92 3.22
C GLU A 49 -4.56 -29.74 2.22
N PHE A 50 -3.63 -28.82 2.38
CA PHE A 50 -3.61 -27.58 1.60
C PHE A 50 -3.47 -27.82 0.10
N GLY A 51 -2.69 -28.81 -0.34
CA GLY A 51 -2.52 -29.17 -1.75
C GLY A 51 -3.85 -29.54 -2.42
N ARG A 52 -4.69 -30.31 -1.73
CA ARG A 52 -6.04 -30.68 -2.20
C ARG A 52 -6.98 -29.48 -2.21
N GLN A 53 -6.95 -28.64 -1.18
CA GLN A 53 -7.77 -27.41 -1.11
C GLN A 53 -7.41 -26.46 -2.27
N ARG A 54 -6.13 -26.27 -2.53
CA ARG A 54 -5.64 -25.47 -3.65
C ARG A 54 -6.14 -25.98 -5.00
N MET A 55 -6.10 -27.31 -5.21
CA MET A 55 -6.61 -27.93 -6.42
C MET A 55 -8.12 -27.76 -6.56
N ARG A 56 -8.88 -28.02 -5.50
CA ARG A 56 -10.34 -27.86 -5.47
C ARG A 56 -10.78 -26.41 -5.67
N GLY A 57 -9.99 -25.46 -5.16
CA GLY A 57 -10.20 -24.01 -5.36
C GLY A 57 -9.84 -23.49 -6.75
N GLY A 58 -9.37 -24.36 -7.68
CA GLY A 58 -8.99 -23.94 -9.03
C GLY A 58 -7.67 -23.14 -9.10
N HIS A 59 -6.85 -23.17 -8.05
CA HIS A 59 -5.60 -22.41 -7.97
C HIS A 59 -4.38 -23.15 -8.55
N LEU A 60 -4.60 -24.22 -9.33
CA LEU A 60 -3.57 -24.91 -10.09
C LEU A 60 -3.66 -24.52 -11.57
N LEU A 61 -2.90 -23.50 -11.92
CA LEU A 61 -2.77 -23.09 -13.32
C LEU A 61 -1.79 -24.02 -14.06
N SER A 62 -2.13 -24.36 -15.30
CA SER A 62 -1.14 -24.92 -16.21
C SER A 62 0.05 -23.96 -16.35
N LYS A 63 1.27 -24.49 -16.41
CA LYS A 63 2.50 -23.69 -16.55
C LYS A 63 2.73 -22.71 -15.37
N MET A 64 2.51 -23.17 -14.14
CA MET A 64 2.77 -22.40 -12.91
C MET A 64 4.15 -21.75 -12.87
N ARG A 65 5.13 -22.26 -13.64
CA ARG A 65 6.48 -21.66 -13.71
C ARG A 65 6.48 -20.16 -14.06
N TYR A 66 5.48 -19.67 -14.80
CA TYR A 66 5.37 -18.25 -15.12
C TYR A 66 4.95 -17.38 -13.91
N LEU A 67 4.24 -17.96 -12.95
CA LEU A 67 3.95 -17.29 -11.68
C LEU A 67 5.15 -17.42 -10.74
N SER A 68 5.74 -18.63 -10.67
CA SER A 68 6.87 -18.90 -9.78
C SER A 68 8.10 -18.06 -10.12
N ILE A 69 8.37 -17.81 -11.42
CA ILE A 69 9.50 -16.96 -11.82
C ILE A 69 9.30 -15.50 -11.38
N GLN A 70 8.06 -15.00 -11.37
CA GLN A 70 7.77 -13.65 -10.87
C GLN A 70 8.07 -13.57 -9.37
N LEU A 71 7.62 -14.56 -8.58
CA LEU A 71 7.93 -14.62 -7.15
C LEU A 71 9.42 -14.75 -6.89
N LYS A 72 10.11 -15.59 -7.69
CA LYS A 72 11.57 -15.72 -7.57
C LYS A 72 12.25 -14.37 -7.76
N SER A 73 12.01 -13.71 -8.89
CA SER A 73 12.61 -12.39 -9.19
C SER A 73 12.21 -11.32 -8.18
N TYR A 74 11.00 -11.40 -7.62
CA TYR A 74 10.50 -10.47 -6.63
C TYR A 74 11.23 -10.59 -5.28
N ILE A 75 11.60 -11.82 -4.88
CA ILE A 75 12.30 -12.09 -3.62
C ILE A 75 13.81 -11.90 -3.78
N GLU A 76 14.34 -12.29 -4.94
CA GLU A 76 15.77 -12.25 -5.25
C GLU A 76 16.30 -10.81 -5.11
N ASP A 77 17.48 -10.67 -4.53
CA ASP A 77 18.15 -9.39 -4.30
C ASP A 77 17.35 -8.35 -3.50
N GLY A 78 16.31 -8.77 -2.79
CA GLY A 78 15.49 -7.88 -1.96
C GLY A 78 14.62 -6.90 -2.73
N LEU A 79 14.32 -7.16 -4.00
CA LEU A 79 13.51 -6.27 -4.84
C LEU A 79 12.17 -5.91 -4.19
N TRP A 80 11.50 -6.88 -3.56
CA TRP A 80 10.22 -6.68 -2.87
C TRP A 80 10.27 -5.64 -1.75
N LEU A 81 11.38 -5.56 -1.01
CA LEU A 81 11.60 -4.54 0.03
C LEU A 81 11.94 -3.18 -0.59
N THR A 82 12.74 -3.17 -1.66
CA THR A 82 13.07 -1.96 -2.40
C THR A 82 11.80 -1.28 -2.94
N LEU A 83 10.90 -2.05 -3.57
CA LEU A 83 9.65 -1.54 -4.11
C LEU A 83 8.70 -1.06 -3.00
N ALA A 84 8.56 -1.83 -1.93
CA ALA A 84 7.78 -1.44 -0.77
C ALA A 84 8.32 -0.16 -0.09
N GLY A 85 9.63 -0.05 0.05
CA GLY A 85 10.29 1.13 0.60
C GLY A 85 10.03 2.40 -0.22
N ARG A 86 10.02 2.30 -1.57
CA ARG A 86 9.64 3.41 -2.44
C ARG A 86 8.21 3.88 -2.19
N ALA A 87 7.25 2.93 -2.09
CA ALA A 87 5.86 3.24 -1.80
C ALA A 87 5.69 3.91 -0.41
N ASN A 88 6.39 3.40 0.61
CA ASN A 88 6.39 3.98 1.95
C ASN A 88 6.96 5.41 1.95
N LYS A 89 8.09 5.63 1.26
CA LYS A 89 8.72 6.95 1.13
C LYS A 89 7.77 7.95 0.46
N ALA A 90 7.12 7.57 -0.63
CA ALA A 90 6.16 8.44 -1.32
C ALA A 90 5.00 8.82 -0.39
N ALA A 91 4.49 7.90 0.42
CA ALA A 91 3.44 8.19 1.40
C ALA A 91 3.91 9.19 2.47
N GLN A 92 5.12 9.04 2.98
CA GLN A 92 5.72 9.99 3.93
C GLN A 92 5.87 11.39 3.33
N GLN A 93 6.33 11.48 2.08
CA GLN A 93 6.48 12.76 1.37
C GLN A 93 5.12 13.44 1.17
N ILE A 94 4.09 12.69 0.74
CA ILE A 94 2.73 13.21 0.58
C ILE A 94 2.16 13.67 1.94
N ALA A 95 2.27 12.84 2.97
CA ALA A 95 1.76 13.18 4.30
C ALA A 95 2.42 14.44 4.86
N SER A 96 3.75 14.53 4.73
CA SER A 96 4.52 15.71 5.14
C SER A 96 4.09 16.98 4.38
N GLY A 97 3.87 16.87 3.07
CA GLY A 97 3.38 17.99 2.27
C GLY A 97 1.95 18.39 2.58
N LEU A 98 1.06 17.41 2.84
CA LEU A 98 -0.34 17.65 3.20
C LEU A 98 -0.47 18.31 4.58
N SER A 99 0.35 17.94 5.55
CA SER A 99 0.32 18.52 6.90
C SER A 99 0.64 20.01 6.93
N THR A 100 1.20 20.57 5.85
CA THR A 100 1.42 22.01 5.71
C THR A 100 0.18 22.80 5.26
N ILE A 101 -0.91 22.10 4.91
CA ILE A 101 -2.15 22.72 4.41
C ILE A 101 -3.14 22.82 5.59
N PRO A 102 -3.52 24.02 6.05
CA PRO A 102 -4.30 24.21 7.30
C PRO A 102 -5.67 23.52 7.33
N ALA A 103 -6.27 23.26 6.17
CA ALA A 103 -7.59 22.62 6.05
C ALA A 103 -7.52 21.09 5.96
N VAL A 104 -6.34 20.50 6.09
CA VAL A 104 -6.08 19.06 5.94
C VAL A 104 -5.70 18.45 7.29
N ASP A 105 -6.33 17.34 7.64
CA ASP A 105 -6.08 16.61 8.87
C ASP A 105 -5.62 15.17 8.57
N ILE A 106 -4.40 14.84 8.96
CA ILE A 106 -3.86 13.47 8.86
C ILE A 106 -4.42 12.66 10.03
N CYS A 107 -5.36 11.77 9.75
CA CYS A 107 -6.17 11.11 10.77
C CYS A 107 -5.42 10.03 11.56
N HIS A 108 -4.37 9.46 11.00
CA HIS A 108 -3.57 8.38 11.62
C HIS A 108 -2.09 8.55 11.28
N PRO A 109 -1.17 8.04 12.12
CA PRO A 109 0.25 7.98 11.78
C PRO A 109 0.46 7.26 10.44
N VAL A 110 1.32 7.81 9.59
CA VAL A 110 1.64 7.23 8.28
C VAL A 110 2.89 6.37 8.40
N GLU A 111 2.70 5.10 8.69
CA GLU A 111 3.79 4.15 8.96
C GLU A 111 4.23 3.39 7.71
N VAL A 112 3.30 3.22 6.76
CA VAL A 112 3.51 2.49 5.50
C VAL A 112 2.97 3.29 4.33
N ASN A 113 2.59 2.64 3.23
CA ASN A 113 2.17 3.27 1.98
C ASN A 113 0.70 3.76 1.95
N ALA A 114 0.00 3.78 3.07
CA ALA A 114 -1.38 4.24 3.19
C ALA A 114 -1.45 5.54 4.01
N ILE A 115 -2.25 6.50 3.54
CA ILE A 115 -2.51 7.76 4.23
C ILE A 115 -4.02 7.87 4.43
N PHE A 116 -4.45 7.99 5.68
CA PHE A 116 -5.82 8.35 6.03
C PHE A 116 -5.85 9.83 6.33
N VAL A 117 -6.57 10.58 5.53
CA VAL A 117 -6.59 12.04 5.59
C VAL A 117 -8.02 12.56 5.43
N ARG A 118 -8.36 13.63 6.16
CA ARG A 118 -9.62 14.34 5.98
C ARG A 118 -9.38 15.57 5.13
N PHE A 119 -10.14 15.66 4.05
CA PHE A 119 -10.17 16.81 3.15
C PHE A 119 -11.53 17.52 3.24
N PRO A 120 -11.56 18.85 3.09
CA PRO A 120 -12.79 19.57 2.73
C PRO A 120 -13.39 19.02 1.43
N GLU A 121 -14.71 18.99 1.32
CA GLU A 121 -15.41 18.42 0.16
C GLU A 121 -14.95 19.05 -1.16
N GLN A 122 -14.79 20.38 -1.21
CA GLN A 122 -14.28 21.07 -2.40
C GLN A 122 -12.89 20.60 -2.85
N MET A 123 -12.02 20.15 -1.90
CA MET A 123 -10.72 19.56 -2.26
C MET A 123 -10.89 18.18 -2.88
N ILE A 124 -11.81 17.37 -2.33
CA ILE A 124 -12.12 16.04 -2.86
C ILE A 124 -12.63 16.16 -4.31
N GLU A 125 -13.56 17.06 -4.53
CA GLU A 125 -14.13 17.33 -5.86
C GLU A 125 -13.06 17.80 -6.84
N GLY A 126 -12.32 18.86 -6.50
CA GLY A 126 -11.29 19.42 -7.37
C GLY A 126 -10.15 18.47 -7.67
N LEU A 127 -9.69 17.68 -6.71
CA LEU A 127 -8.68 16.64 -6.94
C LEU A 127 -9.21 15.54 -7.87
N THR A 128 -10.48 15.15 -7.70
CA THR A 128 -11.12 14.14 -8.55
C THR A 128 -11.29 14.64 -9.98
N GLU A 129 -11.67 15.90 -10.17
CA GLU A 129 -11.79 16.55 -11.49
C GLU A 129 -10.41 16.61 -12.21
N GLU A 130 -9.33 16.79 -11.48
CA GLU A 130 -7.97 16.72 -12.02
C GLU A 130 -7.47 15.29 -12.26
N GLY A 131 -8.30 14.26 -11.98
CA GLY A 131 -7.98 12.86 -12.27
C GLY A 131 -7.27 12.12 -11.13
N PHE A 132 -7.14 12.70 -9.93
CA PHE A 132 -6.61 12.00 -8.78
C PHE A 132 -7.69 11.10 -8.17
N LEU A 133 -7.50 9.78 -8.30
CA LEU A 133 -8.45 8.79 -7.81
C LEU A 133 -8.02 8.28 -6.43
N PHE A 134 -8.95 8.30 -5.48
CA PHE A 134 -8.74 7.77 -4.13
C PHE A 134 -10.05 7.24 -3.55
N HIS A 135 -9.94 6.43 -2.51
CA HIS A 135 -11.09 5.81 -1.88
C HIS A 135 -11.68 6.72 -0.80
N ARG A 136 -12.96 7.09 -0.94
CA ARG A 136 -13.72 7.76 0.13
C ARG A 136 -14.03 6.75 1.23
N TRP A 137 -13.68 7.08 2.46
CA TRP A 137 -13.95 6.22 3.61
C TRP A 137 -15.37 6.46 4.13
N SER A 138 -16.27 5.51 3.87
CA SER A 138 -17.73 5.70 4.03
C SER A 138 -18.20 5.97 5.47
N THR A 139 -17.41 5.64 6.48
CA THR A 139 -17.82 5.78 7.89
C THR A 139 -17.53 7.16 8.50
N GLN A 140 -16.77 8.02 7.80
CA GLN A 140 -16.40 9.34 8.31
C GLN A 140 -16.42 10.37 7.19
N ALA A 141 -17.21 11.43 7.37
CA ALA A 141 -17.33 12.52 6.40
C ALA A 141 -15.96 13.17 6.10
N GLY A 142 -15.67 13.37 4.81
CA GLY A 142 -14.43 13.97 4.32
C GLY A 142 -13.18 13.09 4.45
N MET A 143 -13.25 11.92 5.08
CA MET A 143 -12.11 11.02 5.18
C MET A 143 -11.89 10.28 3.86
N VAL A 144 -10.65 10.30 3.39
CA VAL A 144 -10.21 9.53 2.22
C VAL A 144 -8.97 8.71 2.56
N ARG A 145 -8.79 7.61 1.84
CA ARG A 145 -7.57 6.80 1.90
C ARG A 145 -6.79 6.96 0.61
N LEU A 146 -5.60 7.52 0.72
CA LEU A 146 -4.62 7.55 -0.35
C LEU A 146 -3.72 6.33 -0.24
N MET A 147 -3.39 5.72 -1.38
CA MET A 147 -2.50 4.56 -1.44
C MET A 147 -1.35 4.86 -2.39
N CYS A 148 -0.13 4.81 -1.90
CA CYS A 148 1.05 4.95 -2.72
C CYS A 148 1.51 3.59 -3.26
N SER A 149 1.78 3.53 -4.54
CA SER A 149 2.37 2.37 -5.19
C SER A 149 3.89 2.51 -5.31
N TYR A 150 4.56 1.42 -5.62
CA TYR A 150 6.00 1.40 -5.91
C TYR A 150 6.39 2.21 -7.17
N ALA A 151 5.42 2.51 -8.04
CA ALA A 151 5.63 3.21 -9.30
C ALA A 151 5.49 4.73 -9.19
N ILE A 152 5.05 5.26 -8.04
CA ILE A 152 4.93 6.71 -7.82
C ILE A 152 6.32 7.35 -7.84
N THR A 153 6.46 8.38 -8.65
CA THR A 153 7.67 9.19 -8.78
C THR A 153 7.62 10.44 -7.89
N ASP A 154 8.77 11.08 -7.66
CA ASP A 154 8.81 12.35 -6.93
C ASP A 154 8.01 13.45 -7.68
N ASP A 155 7.96 13.42 -9.01
CA ASP A 155 7.14 14.33 -9.84
C ASP A 155 5.64 14.10 -9.61
N ASP A 156 5.19 12.85 -9.48
CA ASP A 156 3.79 12.55 -9.14
C ASP A 156 3.42 13.07 -7.75
N VAL A 157 4.32 12.93 -6.78
CA VAL A 157 4.14 13.50 -5.43
C VAL A 157 4.01 15.02 -5.51
N GLU A 158 4.89 15.70 -6.25
CA GLU A 158 4.82 17.15 -6.43
C GLU A 158 3.53 17.60 -7.10
N LYS A 159 3.12 16.93 -8.19
CA LYS A 159 1.86 17.22 -8.91
C LYS A 159 0.67 17.12 -7.97
N PHE A 160 0.60 16.03 -7.21
CA PHE A 160 -0.48 15.84 -6.24
C PHE A 160 -0.52 16.94 -5.18
N LEU A 161 0.62 17.28 -4.58
CA LEU A 161 0.71 18.31 -3.55
C LEU A 161 0.40 19.71 -4.11
N LYS A 162 0.80 20.03 -5.34
CA LYS A 162 0.44 21.27 -6.02
C LYS A 162 -1.08 21.35 -6.23
N ALA A 163 -1.72 20.28 -6.68
CA ALA A 163 -3.17 20.20 -6.83
C ALA A 163 -3.89 20.35 -5.48
N ALA A 164 -3.44 19.65 -4.44
CA ALA A 164 -4.01 19.73 -3.11
C ALA A 164 -3.98 21.17 -2.56
N ARG A 165 -2.86 21.89 -2.73
CA ARG A 165 -2.76 23.30 -2.33
C ARG A 165 -3.68 24.22 -3.14
N ARG A 166 -3.87 23.96 -4.43
CA ARG A 166 -4.73 24.75 -5.32
C ARG A 166 -6.20 24.67 -4.92
N HIS A 167 -6.66 23.51 -4.49
CA HIS A 167 -8.04 23.24 -4.09
C HIS A 167 -8.29 23.45 -2.58
N ALA A 168 -7.26 23.76 -1.81
CA ALA A 168 -7.43 24.07 -0.40
C ALA A 168 -8.29 25.35 -0.23
N PRO A 169 -9.19 25.38 0.75
CA PRO A 169 -9.93 26.60 1.08
C PRO A 169 -8.95 27.74 1.36
N ARG A 170 -9.22 28.92 0.79
CA ARG A 170 -8.45 30.11 1.16
C ARG A 170 -8.71 30.39 2.64
N SER A 171 -7.66 30.55 3.42
CA SER A 171 -7.80 31.04 4.79
C SER A 171 -8.52 32.38 4.74
N VAL A 172 -9.73 32.42 5.29
CA VAL A 172 -10.40 33.71 5.54
C VAL A 172 -9.53 34.38 6.61
N SER A 173 -8.71 35.34 6.21
CA SER A 173 -8.03 36.22 7.17
C SER A 173 -9.12 36.83 8.03
N ALA A 174 -9.17 36.48 9.31
CA ALA A 174 -10.02 37.16 10.27
C ALA A 174 -9.61 38.64 10.25
N MET A 175 -10.52 39.49 9.78
CA MET A 175 -10.44 40.94 9.94
C MET A 175 -10.69 41.29 11.40
#